data_d98e5d79b315670fd7c4067797001b22
#
_entry.id   d98e5d79b315670fd7c4067797001b22
#
_cell.length_a   1.000
_cell.length_b   1.000
_cell.length_c   1.000
_cell.angle_alpha   90.00
_cell.angle_beta   90.00
_cell.angle_gamma   90.00
#
_symmetry.space_group_name_H-M   'P 1'
#
loop_
_entity.id
_entity.type
_entity.pdbx_description
1 polymer ?
#
loop_
_entity_poly.entity_id
_entity_poly.type
_entity_poly.pdbx_seq_one_letter_code
_entity_poly.pdbx_strand_id
1 'polypeptide(L)'
;MATSIIARTGAEALIRDQLVNTIQQDVPKSSIVMQLATRLANMTSNQTKIPVLSMLPLAYWVNGDTGMKQTSKQEWKNVTMTAAELAVIIPIPEAVLADSSFDIMGEVQPRVREAMAAKIDGAILFGNDKPTEWTTDILTQATANKVTGPIDYAKILGDGGMFAKVEEGGFGVDGVVGSLSTKAQLRGLLDKNGRPLFRSDMQGATNYALDGAPLYFPENGAFDVSKALMIAGNFKKIVYSIRQDVTVKILDQGVIQDPSTKEIMYNLAQQDMVALRVIMRMGWALPNPSTRLNTDGSKVPFSYIVAGE
;
A
#
# COMPACT_ATOMS: atom_id res chain seq x y z
N MET A 1 11.04 -70.84 -18.32
CA MET A 1 11.96 -69.72 -18.15
C MET A 1 11.16 -68.48 -17.86
N ALA A 2 11.20 -67.98 -16.64
CA ALA A 2 10.55 -66.73 -16.27
C ALA A 2 11.39 -65.58 -16.80
N THR A 3 10.88 -64.83 -17.75
CA THR A 3 11.47 -63.60 -18.23
C THR A 3 11.36 -62.57 -17.11
N SER A 4 12.44 -62.36 -16.38
CA SER A 4 12.49 -61.27 -15.41
C SER A 4 12.61 -59.93 -16.16
N ILE A 5 11.52 -59.20 -16.17
CA ILE A 5 11.48 -57.81 -16.68
C ILE A 5 12.08 -56.93 -15.61
N ILE A 6 12.99 -56.04 -15.97
CA ILE A 6 13.46 -54.98 -15.07
C ILE A 6 12.28 -54.05 -14.82
N ALA A 7 11.64 -54.22 -13.67
CA ALA A 7 10.51 -53.38 -13.27
C ALA A 7 11.05 -52.02 -12.78
N ARG A 8 10.20 -50.97 -12.95
CA ARG A 8 10.50 -49.57 -12.55
C ARG A 8 10.91 -49.47 -11.08
N THR A 9 10.32 -50.30 -10.19
CA THR A 9 10.65 -50.40 -8.77
C THR A 9 12.07 -50.93 -8.47
N GLY A 10 12.68 -51.64 -9.42
CA GLY A 10 14.09 -52.08 -9.26
C GLY A 10 15.10 -51.20 -9.96
N ALA A 11 14.65 -50.20 -10.72
CA ALA A 11 15.51 -49.30 -11.48
C ALA A 11 15.39 -47.82 -11.03
N GLU A 12 14.77 -47.58 -9.90
CA GLU A 12 14.55 -46.19 -9.38
C GLU A 12 15.86 -45.41 -9.23
N ALA A 13 16.94 -46.05 -8.80
CA ALA A 13 18.28 -45.41 -8.69
C ALA A 13 18.87 -44.99 -10.04
N LEU A 14 18.39 -45.54 -11.15
CA LEU A 14 18.85 -45.23 -12.52
C LEU A 14 17.96 -44.24 -13.25
N ILE A 15 16.74 -43.95 -12.70
CA ILE A 15 15.83 -42.98 -13.26
C ILE A 15 16.26 -41.62 -12.75
N ARG A 16 16.78 -40.80 -13.63
CA ARG A 16 17.06 -39.39 -13.30
C ARG A 16 15.77 -38.62 -13.18
N ASP A 17 15.54 -37.98 -12.03
CA ASP A 17 14.50 -36.98 -11.89
C ASP A 17 14.85 -35.80 -12.79
N GLN A 18 13.94 -35.46 -13.68
CA GLN A 18 14.09 -34.27 -14.52
C GLN A 18 13.65 -33.07 -13.71
N LEU A 19 14.62 -32.32 -13.16
CA LEU A 19 14.37 -31.04 -12.55
C LEU A 19 13.99 -30.03 -13.62
N VAL A 20 12.87 -29.34 -13.43
CA VAL A 20 12.49 -28.20 -14.25
C VAL A 20 13.42 -27.06 -13.91
N ASN A 21 14.18 -26.57 -14.87
CA ASN A 21 15.14 -25.46 -14.67
C ASN A 21 14.46 -24.08 -14.51
N THR A 22 13.17 -24.05 -14.27
CA THR A 22 12.41 -22.80 -14.10
C THR A 22 11.66 -22.86 -12.78
N ILE A 23 11.94 -21.91 -11.89
CA ILE A 23 11.19 -21.73 -10.65
C ILE A 23 9.84 -21.13 -11.02
N GLN A 24 8.75 -21.83 -10.68
CA GLN A 24 7.41 -21.31 -10.85
C GLN A 24 7.11 -20.33 -9.72
N GLN A 25 6.97 -19.06 -10.05
CA GLN A 25 6.64 -17.99 -9.10
C GLN A 25 5.58 -17.06 -9.72
N ASP A 26 4.76 -16.49 -8.84
CA ASP A 26 3.89 -15.38 -9.24
C ASP A 26 4.69 -14.12 -9.54
N VAL A 27 4.11 -13.26 -10.39
CA VAL A 27 4.69 -11.95 -10.69
C VAL A 27 4.73 -11.11 -9.41
N PRO A 28 5.90 -10.50 -9.08
CA PRO A 28 6.02 -9.64 -7.91
C PRO A 28 5.01 -8.50 -7.93
N LYS A 29 4.30 -8.31 -6.82
CA LYS A 29 3.25 -7.29 -6.71
C LYS A 29 3.84 -5.97 -6.21
N SER A 30 3.45 -4.89 -6.83
CA SER A 30 3.90 -3.53 -6.45
C SER A 30 2.99 -2.89 -5.39
N SER A 31 3.45 -1.79 -4.79
CA SER A 31 2.67 -1.02 -3.84
C SER A 31 1.49 -0.31 -4.53
N ILE A 32 0.29 -0.51 -4.01
CA ILE A 32 -0.93 0.17 -4.45
C ILE A 32 -0.88 1.67 -4.10
N VAL A 33 -0.40 1.99 -2.90
CA VAL A 33 -0.29 3.39 -2.47
C VAL A 33 0.63 4.17 -3.38
N MET A 34 1.80 3.61 -3.73
CA MET A 34 2.74 4.29 -4.63
C MET A 34 2.21 4.44 -6.06
N GLN A 35 1.28 3.59 -6.50
CA GLN A 35 0.63 3.72 -7.81
C GLN A 35 -0.44 4.82 -7.83
N LEU A 36 -1.20 4.97 -6.75
CA LEU A 36 -2.34 5.88 -6.68
C LEU A 36 -1.97 7.27 -6.16
N ALA A 37 -0.98 7.36 -5.28
CA ALA A 37 -0.52 8.60 -4.66
C ALA A 37 0.30 9.48 -5.61
N THR A 38 0.39 10.76 -5.29
CA THR A 38 1.18 11.72 -6.06
C THR A 38 2.64 11.68 -5.61
N ARG A 39 3.54 11.36 -6.54
CA ARG A 39 4.99 11.44 -6.29
C ARG A 39 5.48 12.89 -6.40
N LEU A 40 6.17 13.35 -5.35
CA LEU A 40 6.90 14.62 -5.38
C LEU A 40 8.35 14.43 -5.85
N ALA A 41 9.05 15.54 -6.07
CA ALA A 41 10.49 15.51 -6.33
C ALA A 41 11.24 14.84 -5.17
N ASN A 42 12.37 14.21 -5.48
CA ASN A 42 13.15 13.47 -4.48
C ASN A 42 13.61 14.40 -3.35
N MET A 43 13.59 13.88 -2.11
CA MET A 43 14.02 14.62 -0.92
C MET A 43 15.54 14.82 -0.94
N THR A 44 15.97 16.03 -0.69
CA THR A 44 17.39 16.38 -0.52
C THR A 44 17.84 16.31 0.95
N SER A 45 16.89 16.38 1.89
CA SER A 45 17.12 16.29 3.33
C SER A 45 16.23 15.23 3.97
N ASN A 46 16.45 14.90 5.24
CA ASN A 46 15.63 13.94 5.97
C ASN A 46 14.18 14.41 6.18
N GLN A 47 13.98 15.72 6.21
CA GLN A 47 12.66 16.33 6.36
C GLN A 47 12.40 17.32 5.24
N THR A 48 11.18 17.31 4.70
CA THR A 48 10.71 18.27 3.70
C THR A 48 9.42 18.91 4.23
N LYS A 49 9.36 20.24 4.21
CA LYS A 49 8.17 21.00 4.59
C LYS A 49 7.37 21.33 3.33
N ILE A 50 6.09 20.98 3.36
CA ILE A 50 5.14 21.26 2.30
C ILE A 50 4.25 22.39 2.76
N PRO A 51 4.31 23.59 2.14
CA PRO A 51 3.41 24.69 2.47
C PRO A 51 1.99 24.34 2.04
N VAL A 52 1.05 24.40 2.93
CA VAL A 52 -0.36 24.09 2.71
C VAL A 52 -1.22 25.27 3.13
N LEU A 53 -2.20 25.60 2.32
CA LEU A 53 -3.13 26.68 2.59
C LEU A 53 -3.98 26.34 3.83
N SER A 54 -3.95 27.19 4.85
CA SER A 54 -4.70 26.99 6.10
C SER A 54 -5.89 27.91 6.26
N MET A 55 -5.90 29.05 5.56
CA MET A 55 -7.03 29.97 5.55
C MET A 55 -7.22 30.57 4.16
N LEU A 56 -8.47 30.63 3.72
CA LEU A 56 -8.87 31.22 2.44
C LEU A 56 -9.35 32.65 2.61
N PRO A 57 -9.04 33.55 1.67
CA PRO A 57 -9.61 34.89 1.66
C PRO A 57 -11.12 34.84 1.43
N LEU A 58 -11.84 35.72 2.09
CA LEU A 58 -13.28 35.92 1.96
C LEU A 58 -13.55 37.13 1.07
N ALA A 59 -14.58 37.02 0.22
CA ALA A 59 -15.06 38.12 -0.56
C ALA A 59 -16.37 38.67 0.06
N TYR A 60 -16.54 39.98 0.00
CA TYR A 60 -17.72 40.68 0.55
C TYR A 60 -18.38 41.53 -0.50
N TRP A 61 -19.71 41.57 -0.46
CA TRP A 61 -20.48 42.51 -1.25
C TRP A 61 -20.41 43.91 -0.63
N VAL A 62 -20.19 44.91 -1.44
CA VAL A 62 -20.20 46.32 -1.01
C VAL A 62 -21.52 46.94 -1.43
N ASN A 63 -22.25 47.52 -0.48
CA ASN A 63 -23.53 48.17 -0.72
C ASN A 63 -23.32 49.68 -0.99
N GLY A 64 -23.85 50.13 -2.13
CA GLY A 64 -23.80 51.52 -2.54
C GLY A 64 -22.40 52.01 -3.05
N ASP A 65 -22.41 53.21 -3.62
CA ASP A 65 -21.23 53.76 -4.27
C ASP A 65 -20.10 54.16 -3.32
N THR A 66 -20.41 54.37 -2.05
CA THR A 66 -19.49 54.80 -0.99
C THR A 66 -19.22 53.71 0.06
N GLY A 67 -19.66 52.48 -0.19
CA GLY A 67 -19.52 51.36 0.74
C GLY A 67 -18.02 51.02 1.05
N MET A 68 -17.70 50.78 2.30
CA MET A 68 -16.34 50.42 2.73
C MET A 68 -15.99 49.02 2.32
N LYS A 69 -14.79 48.83 1.72
CA LYS A 69 -14.23 47.53 1.35
C LYS A 69 -13.60 46.88 2.58
N GLN A 70 -13.95 45.62 2.83
CA GLN A 70 -13.42 44.85 3.95
C GLN A 70 -12.10 44.15 3.57
N THR A 71 -11.19 44.02 4.53
CA THR A 71 -9.96 43.28 4.35
C THR A 71 -10.17 41.81 4.67
N SER A 72 -9.45 40.93 3.98
CA SER A 72 -9.44 39.49 4.23
C SER A 72 -8.00 38.97 4.34
N LYS A 73 -7.82 37.89 5.07
CA LYS A 73 -6.52 37.25 5.28
C LYS A 73 -6.43 35.93 4.52
N GLN A 74 -5.19 35.58 4.17
CA GLN A 74 -4.83 34.26 3.67
C GLN A 74 -3.61 33.77 4.47
N GLU A 75 -3.67 32.52 4.93
CA GLU A 75 -2.61 31.94 5.76
C GLU A 75 -2.15 30.58 5.22
N TRP A 76 -0.91 30.22 5.52
CA TRP A 76 -0.31 28.94 5.16
C TRP A 76 0.22 28.26 6.41
N LYS A 77 0.13 26.94 6.44
CA LYS A 77 0.80 26.07 7.42
C LYS A 77 1.77 25.13 6.71
N ASN A 78 2.76 24.63 7.41
CA ASN A 78 3.67 23.62 6.88
C ASN A 78 3.25 22.23 7.36
N VAL A 79 3.14 21.30 6.41
CA VAL A 79 3.06 19.87 6.69
C VAL A 79 4.45 19.29 6.50
N THR A 80 4.99 18.66 7.54
CA THR A 80 6.32 18.07 7.49
C THR A 80 6.22 16.62 7.06
N MET A 81 7.00 16.26 6.04
CA MET A 81 7.21 14.90 5.58
C MET A 81 8.60 14.45 6.02
N THR A 82 8.69 13.37 6.78
CA THR A 82 9.95 12.82 7.29
C THR A 82 10.25 11.51 6.59
N ALA A 83 11.50 11.35 6.12
CA ALA A 83 11.94 10.12 5.49
C ALA A 83 12.25 9.06 6.55
N ALA A 84 11.64 7.89 6.40
CA ALA A 84 11.94 6.69 7.17
C ALA A 84 12.74 5.69 6.31
N GLU A 85 13.52 4.86 6.97
CA GLU A 85 14.33 3.83 6.31
C GLU A 85 13.63 2.47 6.40
N LEU A 86 13.53 1.83 5.25
CA LEU A 86 13.07 0.45 5.12
C LEU A 86 14.24 -0.40 4.62
N ALA A 87 14.61 -1.43 5.37
CA ALA A 87 15.76 -2.27 5.08
C ALA A 87 15.42 -3.75 5.23
N VAL A 88 16.07 -4.56 4.42
CA VAL A 88 16.04 -6.04 4.50
C VAL A 88 17.46 -6.56 4.35
N ILE A 89 17.84 -7.56 5.15
CA ILE A 89 19.09 -8.28 5.02
C ILE A 89 18.76 -9.77 4.88
N ILE A 90 19.29 -10.40 3.84
CA ILE A 90 19.09 -11.84 3.57
C ILE A 90 20.47 -12.50 3.53
N PRO A 91 20.84 -13.29 4.55
CA PRO A 91 22.06 -14.09 4.53
C PRO A 91 21.87 -15.33 3.66
N ILE A 92 22.86 -15.66 2.83
CA ILE A 92 22.88 -16.80 1.92
C ILE A 92 24.25 -17.47 2.02
N PRO A 93 24.36 -18.78 2.28
CA PRO A 93 25.63 -19.48 2.27
C PRO A 93 26.27 -19.47 0.87
N GLU A 94 27.58 -19.25 0.77
CA GLU A 94 28.30 -19.22 -0.52
C GLU A 94 28.22 -20.57 -1.25
N ALA A 95 28.28 -21.67 -0.51
CA ALA A 95 28.10 -23.00 -1.06
C ALA A 95 26.77 -23.16 -1.81
N VAL A 96 25.68 -22.59 -1.28
CA VAL A 96 24.37 -22.64 -1.93
C VAL A 96 24.37 -21.82 -3.23
N LEU A 97 25.08 -20.69 -3.26
CA LEU A 97 25.21 -19.87 -4.48
C LEU A 97 26.06 -20.59 -5.53
N ALA A 98 27.15 -21.29 -5.12
CA ALA A 98 28.03 -22.00 -6.02
C ALA A 98 27.40 -23.27 -6.59
N ASP A 99 26.64 -24.01 -5.78
CA ASP A 99 26.06 -25.31 -6.16
C ASP A 99 24.69 -25.18 -6.83
N SER A 100 24.05 -23.98 -6.74
CA SER A 100 22.74 -23.75 -7.33
C SER A 100 22.81 -23.66 -8.84
N SER A 101 21.91 -24.37 -9.52
CA SER A 101 21.67 -24.22 -10.95
C SER A 101 20.82 -22.99 -11.31
N PHE A 102 20.32 -22.26 -10.30
CA PHE A 102 19.48 -21.07 -10.45
C PHE A 102 20.21 -19.82 -10.02
N ASP A 103 19.91 -18.70 -10.65
CA ASP A 103 20.33 -17.38 -10.17
C ASP A 103 19.51 -16.96 -8.94
N ILE A 104 19.95 -17.42 -7.76
CA ILE A 104 19.29 -17.10 -6.48
C ILE A 104 19.22 -15.59 -6.26
N MET A 105 20.27 -14.84 -6.60
CA MET A 105 20.30 -13.39 -6.41
C MET A 105 19.26 -12.68 -7.28
N GLY A 106 19.11 -13.11 -8.54
CA GLY A 106 18.08 -12.61 -9.46
C GLY A 106 16.66 -12.91 -9.00
N GLU A 107 16.45 -14.08 -8.36
CA GLU A 107 15.14 -14.49 -7.86
C GLU A 107 14.75 -13.82 -6.53
N VAL A 108 15.72 -13.55 -5.66
CA VAL A 108 15.47 -12.94 -4.34
C VAL A 108 15.13 -11.45 -4.46
N GLN A 109 15.80 -10.71 -5.33
CA GLN A 109 15.60 -9.25 -5.43
C GLN A 109 14.15 -8.82 -5.72
N PRO A 110 13.41 -9.42 -6.67
CA PRO A 110 12.00 -9.08 -6.91
C PRO A 110 11.12 -9.34 -5.68
N ARG A 111 11.37 -10.43 -4.95
CA ARG A 111 10.59 -10.79 -3.74
C ARG A 111 10.85 -9.84 -2.59
N VAL A 112 12.07 -9.35 -2.44
CA VAL A 112 12.39 -8.29 -1.47
C VAL A 112 11.64 -7.01 -1.80
N ARG A 113 11.60 -6.61 -3.07
CA ARG A 113 10.83 -5.42 -3.50
C ARG A 113 9.34 -5.57 -3.23
N GLU A 114 8.77 -6.74 -3.46
CA GLU A 114 7.38 -7.06 -3.13
C GLU A 114 7.12 -6.95 -1.62
N ALA A 115 7.99 -7.54 -0.79
CA ALA A 115 7.89 -7.45 0.67
C ALA A 115 8.00 -6.00 1.17
N MET A 116 8.90 -5.19 0.58
CA MET A 116 9.00 -3.76 0.88
C MET A 116 7.74 -3.01 0.47
N ALA A 117 7.18 -3.30 -0.70
CA ALA A 117 5.92 -2.71 -1.17
C ALA A 117 4.76 -3.03 -0.22
N ALA A 118 4.64 -4.28 0.24
CA ALA A 118 3.63 -4.68 1.21
C ALA A 118 3.77 -3.95 2.55
N LYS A 119 5.01 -3.77 3.04
CA LYS A 119 5.25 -3.00 4.27
C LYS A 119 4.90 -1.53 4.13
N ILE A 120 5.19 -0.90 2.98
CA ILE A 120 4.82 0.48 2.69
C ILE A 120 3.30 0.64 2.70
N ASP A 121 2.58 -0.22 1.98
CA ASP A 121 1.11 -0.17 1.94
C ASP A 121 0.49 -0.40 3.32
N GLY A 122 0.97 -1.39 4.07
CA GLY A 122 0.51 -1.69 5.43
C GLY A 122 0.74 -0.53 6.41
N ALA A 123 1.89 0.13 6.34
CA ALA A 123 2.23 1.25 7.21
C ALA A 123 1.43 2.51 6.88
N ILE A 124 1.24 2.84 5.60
CA ILE A 124 0.53 4.06 5.17
C ILE A 124 -0.97 3.92 5.36
N LEU A 125 -1.57 2.80 4.93
CA LEU A 125 -3.01 2.60 5.01
C LEU A 125 -3.47 2.28 6.43
N PHE A 126 -2.82 1.32 7.08
CA PHE A 126 -3.30 0.69 8.32
C PHE A 126 -2.46 0.99 9.57
N GLY A 127 -1.32 1.67 9.41
CA GLY A 127 -0.38 1.92 10.49
C GLY A 127 0.32 0.65 11.01
N ASN A 128 0.31 -0.45 10.25
CA ASN A 128 0.95 -1.70 10.64
C ASN A 128 2.47 -1.55 10.59
N ASP A 129 3.13 -1.77 11.73
CA ASP A 129 4.59 -1.64 11.89
C ASP A 129 5.15 -0.32 11.32
N LYS A 130 4.36 0.77 11.43
CA LYS A 130 4.80 2.08 10.92
C LYS A 130 6.02 2.58 11.70
N PRO A 131 6.98 3.23 11.01
CA PRO A 131 8.12 3.84 11.70
C PRO A 131 7.67 4.98 12.63
N THR A 132 8.44 5.23 13.68
CA THR A 132 8.14 6.26 14.69
C THR A 132 8.09 7.68 14.11
N GLU A 133 8.80 7.91 13.02
CA GLU A 133 8.82 9.17 12.29
C GLU A 133 7.48 9.48 11.60
N TRP A 134 6.67 8.46 11.31
CA TRP A 134 5.34 8.61 10.73
C TRP A 134 4.29 8.63 11.84
N THR A 135 3.87 9.80 12.21
CA THR A 135 2.96 10.01 13.35
C THR A 135 1.57 9.43 13.13
N THR A 136 1.08 9.41 11.88
CA THR A 136 -0.29 9.01 11.54
C THR A 136 -0.30 8.03 10.37
N ASP A 137 -1.45 7.41 10.14
CA ASP A 137 -1.81 6.56 9.01
C ASP A 137 -3.19 6.98 8.48
N ILE A 138 -3.58 6.48 7.32
CA ILE A 138 -4.81 6.89 6.63
C ILE A 138 -6.05 6.52 7.47
N LEU A 139 -6.12 5.32 8.02
CA LEU A 139 -7.28 4.89 8.82
C LEU A 139 -7.43 5.71 10.10
N THR A 140 -6.33 5.99 10.79
CA THR A 140 -6.37 6.82 12.01
C THR A 140 -6.86 8.22 11.70
N GLN A 141 -6.39 8.83 10.61
CA GLN A 141 -6.88 10.14 10.19
C GLN A 141 -8.37 10.10 9.78
N ALA A 142 -8.80 9.05 9.10
CA ALA A 142 -10.17 8.88 8.61
C ALA A 142 -11.16 8.33 9.66
N THR A 143 -10.78 8.25 10.95
CA THR A 143 -11.63 7.66 12.01
C THR A 143 -13.02 8.29 12.09
N ALA A 144 -13.15 9.60 11.87
CA ALA A 144 -14.43 10.30 11.83
C ALA A 144 -15.35 9.85 10.69
N ASN A 145 -14.75 9.33 9.61
CA ASN A 145 -15.45 8.87 8.41
C ASN A 145 -15.63 7.33 8.39
N LYS A 146 -15.45 6.67 9.52
CA LYS A 146 -15.67 5.22 9.65
C LYS A 146 -17.12 4.86 9.39
N VAL A 147 -17.37 3.82 8.60
CA VAL A 147 -18.66 3.19 8.37
C VAL A 147 -18.60 1.77 8.93
N THR A 148 -19.56 1.39 9.76
CA THR A 148 -19.61 0.07 10.39
C THR A 148 -20.73 -0.76 9.79
N GLY A 149 -20.46 -1.99 9.44
CA GLY A 149 -21.45 -2.95 8.95
C GLY A 149 -20.95 -3.80 7.78
N PRO A 150 -21.81 -4.70 7.27
CA PRO A 150 -21.49 -5.49 6.09
C PRO A 150 -21.36 -4.61 4.85
N ILE A 151 -20.71 -5.15 3.83
CA ILE A 151 -20.65 -4.51 2.52
C ILE A 151 -22.02 -4.64 1.87
N ASP A 152 -22.74 -3.53 1.78
CA ASP A 152 -23.98 -3.40 1.05
C ASP A 152 -24.04 -2.07 0.26
N TYR A 153 -25.03 -1.92 -0.59
CA TYR A 153 -25.22 -0.71 -1.41
C TYR A 153 -25.35 0.56 -0.56
N ALA A 154 -26.13 0.49 0.53
CA ALA A 154 -26.38 1.64 1.38
C ALA A 154 -25.10 2.07 2.13
N LYS A 155 -24.26 1.13 2.55
CA LYS A 155 -22.98 1.43 3.23
C LYS A 155 -21.92 1.95 2.28
N ILE A 156 -22.00 1.62 0.99
CA ILE A 156 -21.03 2.09 -0.03
C ILE A 156 -21.49 3.45 -0.57
N LEU A 157 -22.67 3.52 -1.19
CA LEU A 157 -23.13 4.66 -1.99
C LEU A 157 -24.33 5.40 -1.37
N GLY A 158 -24.99 4.82 -0.35
CA GLY A 158 -26.13 5.44 0.30
C GLY A 158 -25.77 6.65 1.16
N ASP A 159 -26.79 7.33 1.65
CA ASP A 159 -26.65 8.45 2.59
C ASP A 159 -25.92 7.97 3.87
N GLY A 160 -24.91 8.76 4.32
CA GLY A 160 -24.00 8.34 5.39
C GLY A 160 -23.08 7.15 5.06
N GLY A 161 -23.08 6.71 3.81
CA GLY A 161 -22.18 5.66 3.30
C GLY A 161 -20.75 6.16 3.10
N MET A 162 -19.91 5.25 2.65
CA MET A 162 -18.47 5.51 2.49
C MET A 162 -18.17 6.65 1.51
N PHE A 163 -18.87 6.71 0.37
CA PHE A 163 -18.71 7.78 -0.62
C PHE A 163 -19.26 9.11 -0.08
N ALA A 164 -20.49 9.10 0.46
CA ALA A 164 -21.14 10.29 1.01
C ALA A 164 -20.26 11.00 2.04
N LYS A 165 -19.59 10.26 2.94
CA LYS A 165 -18.68 10.84 3.96
C LYS A 165 -17.47 11.54 3.37
N VAL A 166 -16.92 11.05 2.26
CA VAL A 166 -15.82 11.72 1.55
C VAL A 166 -16.32 12.99 0.88
N GLU A 167 -17.49 12.91 0.24
CA GLU A 167 -18.13 14.02 -0.48
C GLU A 167 -18.59 15.14 0.46
N GLU A 168 -19.15 14.81 1.64
CA GLU A 168 -19.43 15.76 2.72
C GLU A 168 -18.19 16.52 3.19
N GLY A 169 -17.00 15.89 3.04
CA GLY A 169 -15.71 16.53 3.24
C GLY A 169 -15.34 17.52 2.14
N GLY A 170 -16.07 17.55 1.03
CA GLY A 170 -15.76 18.36 -0.14
C GLY A 170 -14.69 17.74 -1.04
N PHE A 171 -14.54 16.41 -1.00
CA PHE A 171 -13.58 15.66 -1.81
C PHE A 171 -14.30 14.70 -2.74
N GLY A 172 -13.85 14.60 -3.99
CA GLY A 172 -14.29 13.53 -4.88
C GLY A 172 -13.52 12.25 -4.62
N VAL A 173 -14.17 11.10 -4.74
CA VAL A 173 -13.54 9.79 -4.67
C VAL A 173 -12.85 9.49 -6.00
N ASP A 174 -11.54 9.28 -6.00
CA ASP A 174 -10.76 8.95 -7.21
C ASP A 174 -10.31 7.49 -7.26
N GLY A 175 -10.53 6.75 -6.18
CA GLY A 175 -10.23 5.33 -6.11
C GLY A 175 -10.80 4.66 -4.88
N VAL A 176 -10.98 3.36 -5.00
CA VAL A 176 -11.39 2.48 -3.91
C VAL A 176 -10.43 1.32 -3.83
N VAL A 177 -9.99 0.99 -2.63
CA VAL A 177 -9.11 -0.17 -2.37
C VAL A 177 -9.86 -1.13 -1.47
N GLY A 178 -9.91 -2.39 -1.86
CA GLY A 178 -10.59 -3.44 -1.09
C GLY A 178 -9.78 -4.73 -1.06
N SER A 179 -10.11 -5.63 -0.14
CA SER A 179 -9.51 -6.96 -0.12
C SER A 179 -10.03 -7.85 -1.26
N LEU A 180 -9.32 -8.91 -1.60
CA LEU A 180 -9.81 -9.90 -2.57
C LEU A 180 -11.11 -10.56 -2.12
N SER A 181 -11.32 -10.76 -0.82
CA SER A 181 -12.58 -11.29 -0.28
C SER A 181 -13.76 -10.34 -0.51
N THR A 182 -13.53 -9.04 -0.46
CA THR A 182 -14.50 -8.00 -0.77
C THR A 182 -15.03 -8.10 -2.20
N LYS A 183 -14.19 -8.50 -3.14
CA LYS A 183 -14.57 -8.73 -4.54
C LYS A 183 -15.69 -9.77 -4.68
N ALA A 184 -15.64 -10.84 -3.88
CA ALA A 184 -16.70 -11.86 -3.87
C ALA A 184 -18.00 -11.30 -3.23
N GLN A 185 -17.90 -10.52 -2.16
CA GLN A 185 -19.03 -9.88 -1.50
C GLN A 185 -19.73 -8.88 -2.43
N LEU A 186 -18.98 -8.05 -3.16
CA LEU A 186 -19.55 -7.12 -4.14
C LEU A 186 -20.35 -7.83 -5.25
N ARG A 187 -19.83 -8.95 -5.77
CA ARG A 187 -20.56 -9.74 -6.77
C ARG A 187 -21.84 -10.37 -6.23
N GLY A 188 -21.89 -10.62 -4.93
CA GLY A 188 -23.08 -11.14 -4.25
C GLY A 188 -24.16 -10.10 -3.94
N LEU A 189 -23.91 -8.80 -4.20
CA LEU A 189 -24.90 -7.74 -3.93
C LEU A 189 -26.06 -7.83 -4.93
N LEU A 190 -27.27 -7.97 -4.39
CA LEU A 190 -28.51 -8.04 -5.15
C LEU A 190 -29.43 -6.88 -4.77
N ASP A 191 -30.24 -6.42 -5.70
CA ASP A 191 -31.34 -5.49 -5.43
C ASP A 191 -32.53 -6.23 -4.78
N LYS A 192 -33.57 -5.50 -4.40
CA LYS A 192 -34.80 -6.08 -3.84
C LYS A 192 -35.53 -7.05 -4.78
N ASN A 193 -35.20 -7.03 -6.08
CA ASN A 193 -35.77 -7.87 -7.10
C ASN A 193 -34.84 -9.06 -7.49
N GLY A 194 -33.73 -9.28 -6.73
CA GLY A 194 -32.76 -10.33 -6.99
C GLY A 194 -31.83 -10.05 -8.17
N ARG A 195 -31.72 -8.80 -8.65
CA ARG A 195 -30.82 -8.45 -9.73
C ARG A 195 -29.45 -8.06 -9.18
N PRO A 196 -28.33 -8.53 -9.78
CA PRO A 196 -27.01 -8.13 -9.37
C PRO A 196 -26.83 -6.62 -9.50
N LEU A 197 -26.44 -5.96 -8.40
CA LEU A 197 -26.10 -4.53 -8.38
C LEU A 197 -24.73 -4.28 -8.96
N PHE A 198 -23.81 -5.18 -8.69
CA PHE A 198 -22.46 -5.13 -9.25
C PHE A 198 -22.40 -5.97 -10.53
N ARG A 199 -22.27 -5.32 -11.67
CA ARG A 199 -22.18 -6.01 -12.96
C ARG A 199 -20.81 -6.63 -13.13
N SER A 200 -20.76 -7.96 -13.20
CA SER A 200 -19.61 -8.71 -13.72
C SER A 200 -20.00 -9.30 -15.08
N ASP A 201 -19.19 -9.03 -16.11
CA ASP A 201 -19.34 -9.70 -17.40
C ASP A 201 -18.66 -11.07 -17.31
N MET A 202 -19.41 -12.13 -17.63
CA MET A 202 -18.87 -13.50 -17.66
C MET A 202 -18.08 -13.80 -18.94
N GLN A 203 -18.24 -13.00 -19.99
CA GLN A 203 -17.64 -13.23 -21.32
C GLN A 203 -16.56 -12.20 -21.69
N GLY A 204 -16.40 -11.14 -20.92
CA GLY A 204 -15.47 -10.05 -21.20
C GLY A 204 -14.65 -9.62 -19.98
N ALA A 205 -13.73 -8.68 -20.19
CA ALA A 205 -12.98 -8.07 -19.11
C ALA A 205 -13.91 -7.23 -18.23
N THR A 206 -14.04 -7.59 -16.96
CA THR A 206 -14.85 -6.83 -16.00
C THR A 206 -14.11 -5.57 -15.59
N ASN A 207 -14.68 -4.40 -15.87
CA ASN A 207 -14.19 -3.15 -15.37
C ASN A 207 -14.70 -2.95 -13.92
N TYR A 208 -13.79 -3.09 -12.96
CA TYR A 208 -14.12 -2.89 -11.56
C TYR A 208 -14.14 -1.40 -11.24
N ALA A 209 -15.33 -0.81 -11.18
CA ALA A 209 -15.56 0.58 -10.78
C ALA A 209 -16.82 0.69 -9.93
N LEU A 210 -16.81 1.60 -8.95
CA LEU A 210 -17.94 1.99 -8.14
C LEU A 210 -18.19 3.48 -8.35
N ASP A 211 -19.36 3.85 -8.84
CA ASP A 211 -19.73 5.24 -9.16
C ASP A 211 -18.64 5.99 -9.96
N GLY A 212 -18.07 5.32 -10.95
CA GLY A 212 -17.00 5.86 -11.79
C GLY A 212 -15.59 5.84 -11.16
N ALA A 213 -15.44 5.59 -9.86
CA ALA A 213 -14.15 5.43 -9.21
C ALA A 213 -13.61 4.00 -9.43
N PRO A 214 -12.37 3.84 -9.91
CA PRO A 214 -11.76 2.53 -10.12
C PRO A 214 -11.55 1.81 -8.79
N LEU A 215 -11.76 0.50 -8.81
CA LEU A 215 -11.63 -0.38 -7.66
C LEU A 215 -10.38 -1.24 -7.79
N TYR A 216 -9.52 -1.17 -6.79
CA TYR A 216 -8.25 -1.88 -6.73
C TYR A 216 -8.26 -2.95 -5.65
N PHE A 217 -7.66 -4.10 -5.96
CA PHE A 217 -7.52 -5.22 -5.04
C PHE A 217 -6.03 -5.54 -4.87
N PRO A 218 -5.39 -5.09 -3.79
CA PRO A 218 -4.00 -5.43 -3.51
C PRO A 218 -3.84 -6.95 -3.35
N GLU A 219 -2.90 -7.52 -4.08
CA GLU A 219 -2.57 -8.95 -4.00
C GLU A 219 -1.22 -9.18 -3.29
N ASN A 220 -0.60 -8.12 -2.76
CA ASN A 220 0.68 -8.17 -2.06
C ASN A 220 0.57 -8.56 -0.58
N GLY A 221 -0.63 -8.93 -0.10
CA GLY A 221 -0.85 -9.32 1.28
C GLY A 221 -0.86 -8.18 2.31
N ALA A 222 -0.73 -6.92 1.87
CA ALA A 222 -0.68 -5.76 2.78
C ALA A 222 -2.06 -5.34 3.32
N PHE A 223 -3.16 -5.78 2.69
CA PHE A 223 -4.50 -5.34 3.07
C PHE A 223 -4.98 -6.05 4.32
N ASP A 224 -5.15 -5.29 5.39
CA ASP A 224 -5.61 -5.79 6.69
C ASP A 224 -7.14 -5.78 6.78
N VAL A 225 -7.74 -6.95 6.54
CA VAL A 225 -9.20 -7.15 6.57
C VAL A 225 -9.80 -6.95 7.96
N SER A 226 -9.00 -7.11 9.02
CA SER A 226 -9.47 -6.90 10.40
C SER A 226 -9.70 -5.43 10.71
N LYS A 227 -8.97 -4.54 10.04
CA LYS A 227 -9.06 -3.08 10.23
C LYS A 227 -10.00 -2.39 9.24
N ALA A 228 -10.09 -2.88 8.01
CA ALA A 228 -11.02 -2.36 7.03
C ALA A 228 -11.38 -3.43 5.98
N LEU A 229 -12.61 -3.40 5.49
CA LEU A 229 -13.07 -4.20 4.36
C LEU A 229 -12.82 -3.48 3.03
N MET A 230 -13.06 -2.17 3.02
CA MET A 230 -12.84 -1.27 1.88
C MET A 230 -12.40 0.10 2.38
N ILE A 231 -11.59 0.78 1.58
CA ILE A 231 -11.16 2.17 1.79
C ILE A 231 -11.46 2.94 0.51
N ALA A 232 -12.24 4.01 0.59
CA ALA A 232 -12.49 4.93 -0.51
C ALA A 232 -11.93 6.31 -0.18
N GLY A 233 -11.50 7.02 -1.19
CA GLY A 233 -11.04 8.38 -1.01
C GLY A 233 -10.34 8.97 -2.20
N ASN A 234 -9.69 10.10 -1.96
CA ASN A 234 -8.87 10.79 -2.95
C ASN A 234 -7.40 10.46 -2.73
N PHE A 235 -6.93 9.39 -3.35
CA PHE A 235 -5.56 8.91 -3.21
C PHE A 235 -4.52 9.89 -3.78
N LYS A 236 -4.88 10.72 -4.75
CA LYS A 236 -4.00 11.76 -5.29
C LYS A 236 -3.64 12.83 -4.27
N LYS A 237 -4.39 12.93 -3.17
CA LYS A 237 -4.05 13.81 -2.03
C LYS A 237 -2.94 13.25 -1.16
N ILE A 238 -2.68 11.95 -1.20
CA ILE A 238 -1.48 11.39 -0.59
C ILE A 238 -0.29 11.83 -1.43
N VAL A 239 0.70 12.40 -0.79
CA VAL A 239 1.97 12.74 -1.43
C VAL A 239 3.10 11.92 -0.83
N TYR A 240 3.99 11.43 -1.68
CA TYR A 240 5.19 10.74 -1.21
C TYR A 240 6.43 11.23 -1.95
N SER A 241 7.56 11.09 -1.32
CA SER A 241 8.84 11.40 -1.93
C SER A 241 9.90 10.39 -1.50
N ILE A 242 10.80 10.11 -2.42
CA ILE A 242 11.91 9.17 -2.21
C ILE A 242 13.14 9.99 -1.82
N ARG A 243 13.75 9.66 -0.68
CA ARG A 243 15.03 10.22 -0.25
C ARG A 243 16.20 9.44 -0.82
N GLN A 244 16.09 8.10 -0.82
CA GLN A 244 17.06 7.17 -1.36
C GLN A 244 16.30 6.03 -2.03
N ASP A 245 16.56 5.85 -3.31
CA ASP A 245 15.95 4.76 -4.06
C ASP A 245 16.50 3.41 -3.60
N VAL A 246 15.85 2.33 -4.01
CA VAL A 246 16.23 0.97 -3.65
C VAL A 246 17.70 0.74 -4.01
N THR A 247 18.53 0.58 -2.98
CA THR A 247 19.94 0.25 -3.14
C THR A 247 20.19 -1.16 -2.66
N VAL A 248 20.85 -1.94 -3.50
CA VAL A 248 21.22 -3.33 -3.22
C VAL A 248 22.73 -3.38 -3.00
N LYS A 249 23.17 -3.95 -1.88
CA LYS A 249 24.59 -4.21 -1.60
C LYS A 249 24.77 -5.65 -1.17
N ILE A 250 25.78 -6.28 -1.73
CA ILE A 250 26.27 -7.59 -1.31
C ILE A 250 27.31 -7.34 -0.22
N LEU A 251 27.14 -8.01 0.91
CA LEU A 251 28.05 -7.96 2.06
C LEU A 251 28.69 -9.36 2.17
N ASP A 252 29.99 -9.41 2.09
CA ASP A 252 30.82 -10.61 2.24
C ASP A 252 31.50 -10.68 3.63
N GLN A 253 31.45 -9.57 4.37
CA GLN A 253 32.04 -9.45 5.69
C GLN A 253 31.08 -8.76 6.65
N GLY A 254 31.09 -9.20 7.89
CA GLY A 254 30.28 -8.60 8.95
C GLY A 254 29.58 -9.62 9.82
N VAL A 255 28.89 -9.09 10.84
CA VAL A 255 28.12 -9.88 11.80
C VAL A 255 26.68 -9.41 11.73
N ILE A 256 25.74 -10.34 11.65
CA ILE A 256 24.31 -10.09 11.73
C ILE A 256 23.85 -10.49 13.13
N GLN A 257 23.25 -9.54 13.85
CA GLN A 257 22.75 -9.73 15.21
C GLN A 257 21.21 -9.70 15.21
N ASP A 258 20.63 -10.41 16.15
CA ASP A 258 19.20 -10.26 16.46
C ASP A 258 18.91 -8.85 16.97
N PRO A 259 17.92 -8.13 16.41
CA PRO A 259 17.62 -6.77 16.81
C PRO A 259 17.15 -6.64 18.25
N SER A 260 16.57 -7.68 18.84
CA SER A 260 15.99 -7.69 20.20
C SER A 260 17.02 -8.15 21.24
N THR A 261 17.63 -9.32 21.02
CA THR A 261 18.55 -9.94 22.00
C THR A 261 20.00 -9.46 21.85
N LYS A 262 20.34 -8.87 20.69
CA LYS A 262 21.72 -8.48 20.33
C LYS A 262 22.70 -9.64 20.23
N GLU A 263 22.21 -10.87 20.25
CA GLU A 263 23.03 -12.05 20.04
C GLU A 263 23.45 -12.17 18.57
N ILE A 264 24.65 -12.71 18.35
CA ILE A 264 25.18 -12.93 17.00
C ILE A 264 24.41 -14.11 16.38
N MET A 265 23.62 -13.82 15.34
CA MET A 265 22.94 -14.86 14.56
C MET A 265 23.84 -15.44 13.47
N TYR A 266 24.55 -14.59 12.75
CA TYR A 266 25.44 -14.99 11.66
C TYR A 266 26.72 -14.17 11.68
N ASN A 267 27.84 -14.83 11.49
CA ASN A 267 29.14 -14.21 11.21
C ASN A 267 29.52 -14.57 9.79
N LEU A 268 29.37 -13.64 8.85
CA LEU A 268 29.49 -13.91 7.43
C LEU A 268 30.87 -14.51 7.06
N ALA A 269 31.92 -13.92 7.60
CA ALA A 269 33.31 -14.39 7.30
C ALA A 269 33.65 -15.74 7.92
N GLN A 270 33.06 -16.12 9.07
CA GLN A 270 33.37 -17.41 9.72
C GLN A 270 32.49 -18.55 9.23
N GLN A 271 31.36 -18.23 8.62
CA GLN A 271 30.34 -19.19 8.17
C GLN A 271 30.30 -19.30 6.65
N ASP A 272 31.21 -18.64 5.93
CA ASP A 272 31.26 -18.60 4.47
C ASP A 272 29.89 -18.20 3.88
N MET A 273 29.38 -17.01 4.32
CA MET A 273 28.10 -16.51 3.93
C MET A 273 28.20 -15.13 3.28
N VAL A 274 27.34 -14.88 2.34
CA VAL A 274 27.08 -13.55 1.76
C VAL A 274 25.73 -13.05 2.22
N ALA A 275 25.59 -11.75 2.46
CA ALA A 275 24.30 -11.16 2.77
C ALA A 275 23.90 -10.14 1.72
N LEU A 276 22.69 -10.26 1.22
CA LEU A 276 22.05 -9.26 0.36
C LEU A 276 21.37 -8.23 1.24
N ARG A 277 21.88 -6.99 1.25
CA ARG A 277 21.26 -5.86 1.95
C ARG A 277 20.56 -4.95 0.97
N VAL A 278 19.25 -4.75 1.17
CA VAL A 278 18.42 -3.86 0.38
C VAL A 278 17.91 -2.76 1.29
N ILE A 279 18.11 -1.51 0.89
CA ILE A 279 17.69 -0.32 1.65
C ILE A 279 16.95 0.64 0.74
N MET A 280 15.87 1.23 1.25
CA MET A 280 15.12 2.32 0.65
C MET A 280 14.78 3.35 1.73
N ARG A 281 14.78 4.64 1.39
CA ARG A 281 14.32 5.70 2.29
C ARG A 281 13.27 6.54 1.59
N MET A 282 12.10 6.67 2.21
CA MET A 282 10.99 7.44 1.69
C MET A 282 10.23 8.15 2.79
N GLY A 283 9.53 9.21 2.43
CA GLY A 283 8.58 9.89 3.29
C GLY A 283 7.23 10.03 2.59
N TRP A 284 6.17 10.15 3.38
CA TRP A 284 4.84 10.44 2.88
C TRP A 284 4.14 11.46 3.78
N ALA A 285 3.12 12.11 3.25
CA ALA A 285 2.27 13.01 3.99
C ALA A 285 0.88 13.08 3.34
N LEU A 286 -0.12 13.47 4.13
CA LEU A 286 -1.44 13.83 3.63
C LEU A 286 -1.62 15.34 3.86
N PRO A 287 -1.19 16.21 2.92
CA PRO A 287 -1.48 17.61 2.98
C PRO A 287 -2.98 17.81 2.78
N ASN A 288 -3.63 18.42 3.76
CA ASN A 288 -5.05 18.72 3.70
C ASN A 288 -5.24 20.25 3.69
N PRO A 289 -5.22 20.88 2.50
CA PRO A 289 -5.41 22.32 2.39
C PRO A 289 -6.86 22.71 2.69
N SER A 290 -7.04 23.87 3.31
CA SER A 290 -8.37 24.47 3.46
C SER A 290 -8.99 24.76 2.10
N THR A 291 -10.25 24.38 1.93
CA THR A 291 -11.05 24.61 0.74
C THR A 291 -12.34 25.35 1.13
N ARG A 292 -13.16 25.77 0.15
CA ARG A 292 -14.46 26.40 0.44
C ARG A 292 -15.44 25.45 1.13
N LEU A 293 -15.29 24.13 0.93
CA LEU A 293 -16.13 23.08 1.54
C LEU A 293 -15.52 22.53 2.84
N ASN A 294 -14.21 22.70 3.03
CA ASN A 294 -13.45 22.30 4.21
C ASN A 294 -12.56 23.47 4.66
N THR A 295 -13.18 24.45 5.32
CA THR A 295 -12.55 25.75 5.60
C THR A 295 -11.45 25.69 6.64
N ASP A 296 -11.51 24.75 7.57
CA ASP A 296 -10.55 24.54 8.65
C ASP A 296 -9.53 23.42 8.34
N GLY A 297 -9.71 22.71 7.22
CA GLY A 297 -8.85 21.58 6.86
C GLY A 297 -8.96 20.37 7.80
N SER A 298 -10.04 20.28 8.60
CA SER A 298 -10.26 19.20 9.56
C SER A 298 -10.80 17.91 8.92
N LYS A 299 -11.57 18.05 7.84
CA LYS A 299 -12.15 16.91 7.13
C LYS A 299 -11.11 16.21 6.27
N VAL A 300 -11.14 14.89 6.29
CA VAL A 300 -10.14 14.02 5.63
C VAL A 300 -10.71 13.42 4.36
N PRO A 301 -9.93 13.32 3.27
CA PRO A 301 -10.40 12.83 1.96
C PRO A 301 -10.50 11.30 1.88
N PHE A 302 -10.69 10.62 3.00
CA PHE A 302 -10.80 9.16 3.08
C PHE A 302 -11.96 8.74 3.98
N SER A 303 -12.54 7.60 3.63
CA SER A 303 -13.53 6.87 4.42
C SER A 303 -13.28 5.37 4.27
N TYR A 304 -13.72 4.57 5.24
CA TYR A 304 -13.53 3.13 5.20
C TYR A 304 -14.68 2.38 5.86
N ILE A 305 -14.91 1.15 5.41
CA ILE A 305 -15.90 0.25 5.96
C ILE A 305 -15.18 -0.79 6.83
N VAL A 306 -15.70 -1.00 8.04
CA VAL A 306 -15.27 -2.05 8.97
C VAL A 306 -16.41 -3.05 9.14
N ALA A 307 -16.06 -4.32 9.31
CA ALA A 307 -17.04 -5.33 9.68
C ALA A 307 -17.79 -4.88 10.95
N GLY A 308 -19.12 -5.06 10.97
CA GLY A 308 -19.88 -4.95 12.21
C GLY A 308 -19.51 -6.07 13.17
N GLU A 309 -19.51 -5.77 14.45
CA GLU A 309 -19.41 -6.79 15.50
C GLU A 309 -20.63 -7.70 15.47
#